data_144ceaf6674894ae98c2dfe529ab82d4
#
_entry.id   144ceaf6674894ae98c2dfe529ab82d4
#
_cell.length_a   1.000
_cell.length_b   1.000
_cell.length_c   1.000
_cell.angle_alpha   90.00
_cell.angle_beta   90.00
_cell.angle_gamma   90.00
#
_symmetry.space_group_name_H-M   'P 1'
#
loop_
_entity.id
_entity.type
_entity.pdbx_description
1 polymer ?
#
loop_
_entity_poly.entity_id
_entity_poly.type
_entity_poly.pdbx_seq_one_letter_code
_entity_poly.pdbx_strand_id
1 'polypeptide(L)'
;MGRARLYAQKLQWYERNRRPLRRLRIHRHMLRTGAYIRFPVEGDVLEALDDGRLTIGEGTMLEPGCWLTIAPEGRLMIGKGSFLNRGTMVAVLDRVEIGDHTMFANHCFIGDANHRYDDPSVPITWQGFESKGPTIVGSNCWFGVNCVVTSGVTIGDRCVIGSNSVVTSDLPGGVIAAGSPAKVIREIEFRSS
;
A
#
# COMPACT_ATOMS: atom_id res chain seq x y z
N MET A 1 24.99 -13.29 -15.92
CA MET A 1 24.48 -13.94 -14.68
C MET A 1 23.56 -15.11 -15.08
N GLY A 2 23.81 -16.34 -14.60
CA GLY A 2 23.06 -17.52 -15.08
C GLY A 2 21.59 -17.52 -14.62
N ARG A 3 20.67 -18.02 -15.45
CA ARG A 3 19.22 -18.10 -15.17
C ARG A 3 18.90 -18.76 -13.82
N ALA A 4 19.67 -19.79 -13.43
CA ALA A 4 19.49 -20.48 -12.14
C ALA A 4 19.74 -19.56 -10.93
N ARG A 5 20.72 -18.65 -11.00
CA ARG A 5 21.03 -17.70 -9.93
C ARG A 5 19.94 -16.64 -9.79
N LEU A 6 19.41 -16.13 -10.90
CA LEU A 6 18.28 -15.20 -10.91
C LEU A 6 17.01 -15.85 -10.32
N TYR A 7 16.75 -17.11 -10.68
CA TYR A 7 15.62 -17.86 -10.15
C TYR A 7 15.75 -18.08 -8.64
N ALA A 8 16.92 -18.50 -8.17
CA ALA A 8 17.18 -18.68 -6.74
C ALA A 8 17.04 -17.38 -5.94
N GLN A 9 17.55 -16.26 -6.48
CA GLN A 9 17.39 -14.93 -5.86
C GLN A 9 15.92 -14.52 -5.77
N LYS A 10 15.11 -14.74 -6.83
CA LYS A 10 13.68 -14.47 -6.81
C LYS A 10 12.96 -15.34 -5.78
N LEU A 11 13.22 -16.64 -5.73
CA LEU A 11 12.63 -17.52 -4.71
C LEU A 11 12.97 -17.07 -3.30
N GLN A 12 14.23 -16.74 -3.04
CA GLN A 12 14.66 -16.23 -1.72
C GLN A 12 13.93 -14.95 -1.34
N TRP A 13 13.68 -14.06 -2.32
CA TRP A 13 12.96 -12.81 -2.09
C TRP A 13 11.49 -13.05 -1.75
N TYR A 14 10.77 -13.90 -2.50
CA TYR A 14 9.36 -14.22 -2.24
C TYR A 14 9.16 -14.97 -0.92
N GLU A 15 10.10 -15.83 -0.51
CA GLU A 15 9.95 -16.66 0.69
C GLU A 15 10.56 -16.06 1.95
N ARG A 16 11.24 -14.92 1.83
CA ARG A 16 12.01 -14.37 2.96
C ARG A 16 11.17 -14.11 4.21
N ASN A 17 9.95 -13.57 4.07
CA ASN A 17 9.07 -13.29 5.21
C ASN A 17 8.39 -14.54 5.77
N ARG A 18 8.51 -15.69 5.11
CA ARG A 18 7.98 -16.98 5.59
C ARG A 18 8.92 -17.66 6.61
N ARG A 19 10.18 -17.21 6.72
CA ARG A 19 11.16 -17.78 7.66
C ARG A 19 10.76 -17.48 9.11
N PRO A 20 10.75 -18.51 10.02
CA PRO A 20 10.25 -18.35 11.38
C PRO A 20 10.90 -17.20 12.17
N LEU A 21 12.24 -17.06 12.10
CA LEU A 21 12.95 -15.98 12.79
C LEU A 21 12.55 -14.58 12.29
N ARG A 22 12.31 -14.42 10.99
CA ARG A 22 11.83 -13.15 10.44
C ARG A 22 10.42 -12.83 10.91
N ARG A 23 9.52 -13.80 10.92
CA ARG A 23 8.16 -13.64 11.48
C ARG A 23 8.21 -13.22 12.94
N LEU A 24 9.07 -13.85 13.74
CA LEU A 24 9.23 -13.49 15.14
C LEU A 24 9.70 -12.03 15.31
N ARG A 25 10.68 -11.60 14.50
CA ARG A 25 11.15 -10.19 14.51
C ARG A 25 10.03 -9.22 14.12
N ILE A 26 9.29 -9.51 13.06
CA ILE A 26 8.13 -8.70 12.65
C ILE A 26 7.09 -8.63 13.79
N HIS A 27 6.75 -9.77 14.41
CA HIS A 27 5.84 -9.78 15.57
C HIS A 27 6.34 -8.92 16.73
N ARG A 28 7.65 -8.89 17.00
CA ARG A 28 8.20 -8.02 18.06
C ARG A 28 8.01 -6.53 17.73
N HIS A 29 8.14 -6.12 16.45
CA HIS A 29 7.79 -4.75 16.04
C HIS A 29 6.30 -4.49 16.26
N MET A 30 5.43 -5.40 15.84
CA MET A 30 3.97 -5.25 16.03
C MET A 30 3.58 -5.15 17.51
N LEU A 31 4.17 -5.96 18.39
CA LEU A 31 3.92 -5.88 19.83
C LEU A 31 4.35 -4.52 20.44
N ARG A 32 5.43 -3.92 19.93
CA ARG A 32 5.90 -2.62 20.42
C ARG A 32 4.99 -1.46 19.97
N THR A 33 4.40 -1.56 18.80
CA THR A 33 3.52 -0.53 18.22
C THR A 33 2.04 -0.77 18.54
N GLY A 34 1.66 -1.93 19.08
CA GLY A 34 0.26 -2.32 19.29
C GLY A 34 -0.48 -2.66 18.00
N ALA A 35 0.23 -2.88 16.90
CA ALA A 35 -0.36 -3.27 15.62
C ALA A 35 -0.46 -4.80 15.50
N TYR A 36 -1.23 -5.28 14.53
CA TYR A 36 -1.49 -6.70 14.30
C TYR A 36 -1.10 -7.12 12.89
N ILE A 37 -0.52 -8.30 12.75
CA ILE A 37 -0.16 -8.88 11.46
C ILE A 37 -0.54 -10.35 11.40
N ARG A 38 -1.20 -10.76 10.33
CA ARG A 38 -1.52 -12.16 10.03
C ARG A 38 -0.73 -12.61 8.81
N PHE A 39 0.07 -13.63 8.97
CA PHE A 39 0.90 -14.17 7.89
C PHE A 39 0.11 -15.08 6.93
N PRO A 40 0.56 -15.22 5.66
CA PRO A 40 1.77 -14.62 5.09
C PRO A 40 1.59 -13.13 4.75
N VAL A 41 2.67 -12.34 4.92
CA VAL A 41 2.86 -11.03 4.31
C VAL A 41 4.12 -11.07 3.47
N GLU A 42 4.11 -10.36 2.36
CA GLU A 42 5.19 -10.38 1.38
C GLU A 42 5.87 -8.99 1.29
N GLY A 43 7.03 -8.95 0.65
CA GLY A 43 7.76 -7.70 0.38
C GLY A 43 8.80 -7.32 1.43
N ASP A 44 9.08 -6.02 1.57
CA ASP A 44 10.22 -5.46 2.29
C ASP A 44 9.95 -5.15 3.76
N VAL A 45 8.99 -5.89 4.37
CA VAL A 45 8.40 -5.56 5.69
C VAL A 45 9.43 -5.46 6.81
N LEU A 46 10.27 -6.49 7.00
CA LEU A 46 11.19 -6.51 8.14
C LEU A 46 12.29 -5.46 8.02
N GLU A 47 12.89 -5.34 6.84
CA GLU A 47 13.94 -4.36 6.58
C GLU A 47 13.41 -2.93 6.79
N ALA A 48 12.24 -2.65 6.25
CA ALA A 48 11.63 -1.32 6.37
C ALA A 48 11.18 -0.98 7.81
N LEU A 49 10.79 -1.99 8.62
CA LEU A 49 10.54 -1.80 10.05
C LEU A 49 11.84 -1.56 10.84
N ASP A 50 12.90 -2.31 10.53
CA ASP A 50 14.17 -2.22 11.23
C ASP A 50 14.86 -0.86 11.02
N ASP A 51 14.74 -0.28 9.83
CA ASP A 51 15.36 1.00 9.45
C ASP A 51 14.41 2.21 9.52
N GLY A 52 13.15 2.00 9.96
CA GLY A 52 12.18 3.06 10.18
C GLY A 52 11.51 3.62 8.93
N ARG A 53 11.68 2.97 7.77
CA ARG A 53 10.97 3.34 6.53
C ARG A 53 9.50 2.89 6.50
N LEU A 54 9.14 1.90 7.31
CA LEU A 54 7.78 1.46 7.54
C LEU A 54 7.35 1.79 8.95
N THR A 55 6.31 2.59 9.11
CA THR A 55 5.64 2.83 10.38
C THR A 55 4.20 2.33 10.33
N ILE A 56 3.76 1.65 11.38
CA ILE A 56 2.40 1.11 11.50
C ILE A 56 1.84 1.54 12.86
N GLY A 57 0.74 2.26 12.85
CA GLY A 57 0.09 2.75 14.05
C GLY A 57 -0.60 1.67 14.87
N GLU A 58 -0.84 1.97 16.13
CA GLU A 58 -1.52 1.12 17.09
C GLU A 58 -2.91 0.68 16.57
N GLY A 59 -3.28 -0.57 16.84
CA GLY A 59 -4.57 -1.14 16.42
C GLY A 59 -4.69 -1.43 14.92
N THR A 60 -3.71 -1.08 14.11
CA THR A 60 -3.72 -1.36 12.67
C THR A 60 -3.53 -2.84 12.40
N MET A 61 -4.27 -3.38 11.45
CA MET A 61 -4.24 -4.78 11.08
C MET A 61 -3.85 -5.00 9.62
N LEU A 62 -2.88 -5.89 9.40
CA LEU A 62 -2.50 -6.41 8.08
C LEU A 62 -2.96 -7.86 7.95
N GLU A 63 -3.85 -8.14 6.99
CA GLU A 63 -4.37 -9.47 6.71
C GLU A 63 -3.42 -10.29 5.81
N PRO A 64 -3.60 -11.64 5.76
CA PRO A 64 -2.76 -12.51 4.93
C PRO A 64 -2.76 -12.12 3.45
N GLY A 65 -1.59 -12.21 2.83
CA GLY A 65 -1.40 -11.87 1.42
C GLY A 65 -1.18 -10.40 1.16
N CYS A 66 -1.14 -9.54 2.20
CA CYS A 66 -0.68 -8.17 2.02
C CYS A 66 0.77 -8.16 1.50
N TRP A 67 1.04 -7.32 0.51
CA TRP A 67 2.35 -7.19 -0.12
C TRP A 67 2.83 -5.74 -0.03
N LEU A 68 3.90 -5.51 0.74
CA LEU A 68 4.47 -4.19 0.93
C LEU A 68 5.85 -4.13 0.26
N THR A 69 5.90 -3.57 -0.95
CA THR A 69 7.16 -3.31 -1.65
C THR A 69 7.59 -1.88 -1.35
N ILE A 70 8.75 -1.72 -0.70
CA ILE A 70 9.25 -0.42 -0.29
C ILE A 70 10.68 -0.27 -0.82
N ALA A 71 10.88 0.67 -1.74
CA ALA A 71 12.19 0.96 -2.30
C ALA A 71 13.18 1.40 -1.21
N PRO A 72 14.50 1.33 -1.44
CA PRO A 72 15.52 1.65 -0.43
C PRO A 72 15.35 3.04 0.21
N GLU A 73 14.88 4.04 -0.55
CA GLU A 73 14.61 5.40 -0.06
C GLU A 73 13.13 5.66 0.22
N GLY A 74 12.25 4.69 -0.14
CA GLY A 74 10.80 4.82 -0.01
C GLY A 74 10.33 4.77 1.44
N ARG A 75 9.27 5.51 1.75
CA ARG A 75 8.66 5.58 3.09
C ARG A 75 7.18 5.24 3.04
N LEU A 76 6.76 4.29 3.88
CA LEU A 76 5.36 3.93 4.08
C LEU A 76 4.93 4.24 5.51
N MET A 77 3.89 5.06 5.61
CA MET A 77 3.25 5.36 6.89
C MET A 77 1.82 4.85 6.86
N ILE A 78 1.46 4.04 7.85
CA ILE A 78 0.08 3.56 8.05
C ILE A 78 -0.37 4.02 9.43
N GLY A 79 -1.42 4.82 9.47
CA GLY A 79 -1.99 5.39 10.68
C GLY A 79 -2.58 4.34 11.62
N LYS A 80 -3.03 4.76 12.78
CA LYS A 80 -3.61 3.87 13.80
C LYS A 80 -4.98 3.35 13.38
N GLY A 81 -5.34 2.17 13.87
CA GLY A 81 -6.66 1.56 13.67
C GLY A 81 -7.02 1.29 12.22
N SER A 82 -6.06 1.34 11.30
CA SER A 82 -6.30 1.11 9.87
C SER A 82 -6.32 -0.38 9.56
N PHE A 83 -6.97 -0.77 8.46
CA PHE A 83 -7.17 -2.16 8.10
C PHE A 83 -6.86 -2.42 6.63
N LEU A 84 -5.80 -3.18 6.36
CA LEU A 84 -5.44 -3.66 5.04
C LEU A 84 -5.86 -5.12 4.91
N ASN A 85 -6.93 -5.35 4.14
CA ASN A 85 -7.50 -6.68 3.99
C ASN A 85 -6.67 -7.54 3.00
N ARG A 86 -7.07 -8.80 2.84
CA ARG A 86 -6.35 -9.82 2.06
C ARG A 86 -5.93 -9.34 0.68
N GLY A 87 -4.68 -9.61 0.33
CA GLY A 87 -4.15 -9.33 -0.99
C GLY A 87 -3.99 -7.83 -1.30
N THR A 88 -4.15 -6.95 -0.31
CA THR A 88 -3.84 -5.53 -0.51
C THR A 88 -2.35 -5.35 -0.76
N MET A 89 -2.02 -4.66 -1.83
CA MET A 89 -0.64 -4.36 -2.22
C MET A 89 -0.35 -2.87 -2.07
N VAL A 90 0.78 -2.56 -1.43
CA VAL A 90 1.30 -1.19 -1.37
C VAL A 90 2.69 -1.17 -2.01
N ALA A 91 2.85 -0.34 -3.06
CA ALA A 91 4.12 -0.18 -3.77
C ALA A 91 4.65 1.24 -3.58
N VAL A 92 5.81 1.34 -2.94
CA VAL A 92 6.40 2.61 -2.52
C VAL A 92 7.75 2.82 -3.17
N LEU A 93 7.85 3.84 -4.00
CA LEU A 93 9.11 4.32 -4.57
C LEU A 93 9.69 5.46 -3.73
N ASP A 94 8.87 6.44 -3.40
CA ASP A 94 9.20 7.63 -2.62
C ASP A 94 8.38 7.69 -1.32
N ARG A 95 7.07 7.94 -1.40
CA ARG A 95 6.24 8.12 -0.20
C ARG A 95 4.78 7.74 -0.41
N VAL A 96 4.30 6.82 0.44
CA VAL A 96 2.87 6.51 0.58
C VAL A 96 2.44 6.72 2.02
N GLU A 97 1.34 7.44 2.21
CA GLU A 97 0.72 7.66 3.51
C GLU A 97 -0.72 7.17 3.51
N ILE A 98 -1.08 6.46 4.55
CA ILE A 98 -2.45 6.02 4.84
C ILE A 98 -2.79 6.56 6.23
N GLY A 99 -3.83 7.37 6.30
CA GLY A 99 -4.30 8.00 7.53
C GLY A 99 -4.91 7.01 8.53
N ASP A 100 -5.35 7.54 9.66
CA ASP A 100 -5.94 6.77 10.74
C ASP A 100 -7.30 6.18 10.36
N HIS A 101 -7.61 4.98 10.89
CA HIS A 101 -8.92 4.32 10.75
C HIS A 101 -9.39 4.14 9.30
N THR A 102 -8.45 4.06 8.36
CA THR A 102 -8.74 3.84 6.94
C THR A 102 -8.76 2.35 6.63
N MET A 103 -9.79 1.91 5.92
CA MET A 103 -10.02 0.51 5.62
C MET A 103 -9.96 0.24 4.11
N PHE A 104 -9.11 -0.70 3.71
CA PHE A 104 -9.07 -1.26 2.38
C PHE A 104 -9.67 -2.66 2.39
N ALA A 105 -10.69 -2.90 1.58
CA ALA A 105 -11.19 -4.24 1.33
C ALA A 105 -10.18 -5.07 0.53
N ASN A 106 -10.54 -6.31 0.14
CA ASN A 106 -9.61 -7.25 -0.48
C ASN A 106 -9.04 -6.75 -1.82
N HIS A 107 -7.78 -7.10 -2.08
CA HIS A 107 -7.11 -6.90 -3.38
C HIS A 107 -7.02 -5.45 -3.86
N CYS A 108 -6.95 -4.50 -2.94
CA CYS A 108 -6.67 -3.12 -3.30
C CYS A 108 -5.18 -2.93 -3.63
N PHE A 109 -4.90 -1.94 -4.50
CA PHE A 109 -3.56 -1.48 -4.82
C PHE A 109 -3.43 0.00 -4.48
N ILE A 110 -2.36 0.36 -3.79
CA ILE A 110 -1.98 1.73 -3.48
C ILE A 110 -0.50 1.90 -3.83
N GLY A 111 -0.15 2.88 -4.63
CA GLY A 111 1.26 3.09 -4.94
C GLY A 111 1.58 4.45 -5.50
N ASP A 112 2.84 4.86 -5.29
CA ASP A 112 3.42 6.06 -5.87
C ASP A 112 4.42 5.75 -7.00
N ALA A 113 4.55 4.46 -7.36
CA ALA A 113 5.49 3.98 -8.36
C ALA A 113 4.79 3.66 -9.69
N ASN A 114 5.37 4.14 -10.78
CA ASN A 114 5.03 3.75 -12.15
C ASN A 114 6.28 3.21 -12.85
N HIS A 115 6.12 2.27 -13.78
CA HIS A 115 7.19 1.94 -14.71
C HIS A 115 7.40 3.08 -15.70
N ARG A 116 8.65 3.40 -15.98
CA ARG A 116 8.99 4.24 -17.13
C ARG A 116 8.78 3.46 -18.41
N TYR A 117 8.30 4.15 -19.44
CA TYR A 117 7.96 3.55 -20.75
C TYR A 117 8.25 4.48 -21.92
N ASP A 118 8.93 5.58 -21.65
CA ASP A 118 9.14 6.72 -22.59
C ASP A 118 10.39 6.58 -23.46
N ASP A 119 11.26 5.60 -23.23
CA ASP A 119 12.42 5.31 -24.07
C ASP A 119 12.12 4.13 -25.02
N PRO A 120 11.91 4.40 -26.33
CA PRO A 120 11.63 3.35 -27.30
C PRO A 120 12.79 2.41 -27.61
N SER A 121 14.01 2.77 -27.19
CA SER A 121 15.23 1.97 -27.41
C SER A 121 15.49 0.93 -26.32
N VAL A 122 14.77 1.04 -25.18
CA VAL A 122 14.96 0.20 -24.00
C VAL A 122 13.66 -0.54 -23.67
N PRO A 123 13.69 -1.86 -23.43
CA PRO A 123 12.52 -2.59 -22.95
C PRO A 123 11.93 -1.94 -21.67
N ILE A 124 10.61 -1.81 -21.58
CA ILE A 124 9.93 -1.17 -20.43
C ILE A 124 10.41 -1.75 -19.10
N THR A 125 10.62 -3.06 -19.03
CA THR A 125 11.09 -3.74 -17.82
C THR A 125 12.49 -3.31 -17.35
N TRP A 126 13.23 -2.59 -18.16
CA TRP A 126 14.60 -2.12 -17.87
C TRP A 126 14.69 -0.61 -17.71
N GLN A 127 13.61 0.12 -17.99
CA GLN A 127 13.61 1.59 -17.88
C GLN A 127 13.51 2.07 -16.42
N GLY A 128 13.22 1.15 -15.47
CA GLY A 128 13.09 1.50 -14.07
C GLY A 128 11.72 2.07 -13.71
N PHE A 129 11.70 2.89 -12.66
CA PHE A 129 10.46 3.43 -12.09
C PHE A 129 10.54 4.95 -12.02
N GLU A 130 9.37 5.57 -11.95
CA GLU A 130 9.19 6.98 -11.65
C GLU A 130 8.03 7.17 -10.68
N SER A 131 8.06 8.26 -9.91
CA SER A 131 6.96 8.70 -9.07
C SER A 131 6.42 10.03 -9.60
N LYS A 132 5.09 10.21 -9.57
CA LYS A 132 4.44 11.50 -9.84
C LYS A 132 4.29 12.35 -8.58
N GLY A 133 4.90 11.92 -7.50
CA GLY A 133 4.80 12.52 -6.18
C GLY A 133 4.19 11.57 -5.17
N PRO A 134 4.12 11.98 -3.90
CA PRO A 134 3.55 11.18 -2.83
C PRO A 134 2.11 10.76 -3.12
N THR A 135 1.76 9.54 -2.74
CA THR A 135 0.36 9.09 -2.72
C THR A 135 -0.14 9.14 -1.28
N ILE A 136 -1.18 9.96 -1.05
CA ILE A 136 -1.69 10.25 0.30
C ILE A 136 -3.16 9.85 0.37
N VAL A 137 -3.49 9.01 1.34
CA VAL A 137 -4.87 8.65 1.68
C VAL A 137 -5.18 9.17 3.07
N GLY A 138 -6.20 9.97 3.18
CA GLY A 138 -6.65 10.54 4.44
C GLY A 138 -7.20 9.53 5.44
N SER A 139 -7.67 10.03 6.56
CA SER A 139 -8.22 9.23 7.66
C SER A 139 -9.70 8.89 7.47
N ASN A 140 -10.15 7.81 8.11
CA ASN A 140 -11.55 7.34 8.08
C ASN A 140 -12.10 7.07 6.68
N CYS A 141 -11.24 6.67 5.74
CA CYS A 141 -11.67 6.30 4.40
C CYS A 141 -12.04 4.82 4.32
N TRP A 142 -12.95 4.50 3.40
CA TRP A 142 -13.30 3.11 3.08
C TRP A 142 -13.16 2.86 1.59
N PHE A 143 -12.34 1.88 1.24
CA PHE A 143 -12.14 1.39 -0.13
C PHE A 143 -12.83 0.04 -0.29
N GLY A 144 -13.73 -0.06 -1.25
CA GLY A 144 -14.31 -1.33 -1.69
C GLY A 144 -13.27 -2.28 -2.28
N VAL A 145 -13.66 -3.50 -2.62
CA VAL A 145 -12.73 -4.51 -3.17
C VAL A 145 -12.14 -4.07 -4.52
N ASN A 146 -10.90 -4.48 -4.81
CA ASN A 146 -10.21 -4.23 -6.07
C ASN A 146 -10.06 -2.73 -6.42
N CYS A 147 -9.99 -1.84 -5.45
CA CYS A 147 -9.69 -0.44 -5.72
C CYS A 147 -8.22 -0.23 -6.02
N VAL A 148 -7.93 0.71 -6.91
CA VAL A 148 -6.58 1.12 -7.28
C VAL A 148 -6.42 2.61 -6.99
N VAL A 149 -5.36 2.98 -6.26
CA VAL A 149 -4.93 4.38 -6.08
C VAL A 149 -3.58 4.54 -6.76
N THR A 150 -3.53 5.41 -7.76
CA THR A 150 -2.33 5.60 -8.60
C THR A 150 -1.38 6.65 -8.01
N SER A 151 -0.18 6.69 -8.56
CA SER A 151 0.92 7.58 -8.16
C SER A 151 0.52 9.08 -8.18
N GLY A 152 0.90 9.78 -7.10
CA GLY A 152 0.72 11.24 -6.97
C GLY A 152 -0.70 11.67 -6.60
N VAL A 153 -1.56 10.75 -6.19
CA VAL A 153 -2.96 11.05 -5.81
C VAL A 153 -3.07 11.38 -4.33
N THR A 154 -3.82 12.43 -4.03
CA THR A 154 -4.24 12.78 -2.66
C THR A 154 -5.74 12.56 -2.50
N ILE A 155 -6.13 11.75 -1.51
CA ILE A 155 -7.53 11.50 -1.13
C ILE A 155 -7.74 12.10 0.25
N GLY A 156 -8.70 13.01 0.38
CA GLY A 156 -9.04 13.63 1.66
C GLY A 156 -9.70 12.66 2.64
N ASP A 157 -9.91 13.14 3.87
CA ASP A 157 -10.52 12.35 4.94
C ASP A 157 -11.96 11.95 4.64
N ARG A 158 -12.41 10.83 5.24
CA ARG A 158 -13.81 10.37 5.21
C ARG A 158 -14.36 10.13 3.80
N CYS A 159 -13.53 9.61 2.90
CA CYS A 159 -13.96 9.21 1.57
C CYS A 159 -14.44 7.76 1.54
N VAL A 160 -15.43 7.49 0.69
CA VAL A 160 -15.87 6.13 0.35
C VAL A 160 -15.61 5.89 -1.13
N ILE A 161 -14.77 4.89 -1.44
CA ILE A 161 -14.41 4.53 -2.81
C ILE A 161 -15.11 3.21 -3.17
N GLY A 162 -15.97 3.27 -4.16
CA GLY A 162 -16.72 2.09 -4.63
C GLY A 162 -15.80 1.00 -5.18
N SER A 163 -16.22 -0.26 -5.06
CA SER A 163 -15.44 -1.41 -5.55
C SER A 163 -15.08 -1.29 -7.04
N ASN A 164 -13.93 -1.85 -7.44
CA ASN A 164 -13.39 -1.83 -8.80
C ASN A 164 -13.11 -0.41 -9.34
N SER A 165 -12.89 0.55 -8.46
CA SER A 165 -12.57 1.93 -8.86
C SER A 165 -11.07 2.13 -9.04
N VAL A 166 -10.71 3.02 -9.97
CA VAL A 166 -9.33 3.45 -10.22
C VAL A 166 -9.24 4.96 -9.97
N VAL A 167 -8.65 5.34 -8.84
CA VAL A 167 -8.46 6.74 -8.47
C VAL A 167 -7.17 7.24 -9.11
N THR A 168 -7.31 8.14 -10.09
CA THR A 168 -6.22 8.70 -10.91
C THR A 168 -6.03 10.20 -10.72
N SER A 169 -6.84 10.83 -9.87
CA SER A 169 -6.78 12.25 -9.55
C SER A 169 -7.24 12.47 -8.12
N ASP A 170 -6.87 13.61 -7.55
CA ASP A 170 -7.21 13.99 -6.20
C ASP A 170 -8.72 13.98 -5.95
N LEU A 171 -9.10 13.58 -4.74
CA LEU A 171 -10.47 13.60 -4.25
C LEU A 171 -10.56 14.46 -2.98
N PRO A 172 -11.52 15.39 -2.90
CA PRO A 172 -11.74 16.13 -1.66
C PRO A 172 -12.26 15.20 -0.56
N GLY A 173 -12.14 15.62 0.69
CA GLY A 173 -12.68 14.86 1.82
C GLY A 173 -14.21 14.81 1.83
N GLY A 174 -14.77 13.81 2.49
CA GLY A 174 -16.22 13.68 2.71
C GLY A 174 -17.03 13.28 1.48
N VAL A 175 -16.45 12.60 0.51
CA VAL A 175 -17.14 12.23 -0.73
C VAL A 175 -17.28 10.73 -0.91
N ILE A 176 -18.29 10.34 -1.71
CA ILE A 176 -18.38 9.01 -2.32
C ILE A 176 -17.92 9.14 -3.77
N ALA A 177 -16.93 8.35 -4.16
CA ALA A 177 -16.41 8.29 -5.52
C ALA A 177 -16.38 6.86 -6.04
N ALA A 178 -16.58 6.66 -7.34
CA ALA A 178 -16.48 5.35 -7.98
C ALA A 178 -16.19 5.47 -9.48
N GLY A 179 -15.79 4.34 -10.08
CA GLY A 179 -15.54 4.20 -11.51
C GLY A 179 -14.06 4.09 -11.88
N SER A 180 -13.80 3.93 -13.17
CA SER A 180 -12.45 3.86 -13.75
C SER A 180 -12.40 4.76 -15.00
N PRO A 181 -11.86 5.99 -14.86
CA PRO A 181 -11.37 6.63 -13.65
C PRO A 181 -12.48 6.97 -12.65
N ALA A 182 -12.14 6.94 -11.35
CA ALA A 182 -13.08 7.30 -10.29
C ALA A 182 -13.46 8.78 -10.36
N LYS A 183 -14.76 9.03 -10.17
CA LYS A 183 -15.33 10.39 -10.12
C LYS A 183 -16.18 10.53 -8.86
N VAL A 184 -16.23 11.74 -8.31
CA VAL A 184 -17.14 12.04 -7.20
C VAL A 184 -18.58 11.82 -7.68
N ILE A 185 -19.31 10.98 -6.95
CA ILE A 185 -20.73 10.73 -7.17
C ILE A 185 -21.56 11.72 -6.37
N ARG A 186 -21.21 11.91 -5.09
CA ARG A 186 -21.86 12.85 -4.16
C ARG A 186 -21.02 13.08 -2.92
N GLU A 187 -21.36 14.10 -2.17
CA GLU A 187 -20.87 14.30 -0.80
C GLU A 187 -21.55 13.33 0.17
N ILE A 188 -20.89 13.05 1.30
CA ILE A 188 -21.46 12.23 2.37
C ILE A 188 -22.30 13.11 3.29
N GLU A 189 -23.55 12.78 3.42
CA GLU A 189 -24.42 13.36 4.46
C GLU A 189 -24.14 12.67 5.78
N PHE A 190 -23.44 13.35 6.68
CA PHE A 190 -23.16 12.82 8.01
C PHE A 190 -24.42 12.94 8.89
N ARG A 191 -24.77 11.86 9.60
CA ARG A 191 -25.85 11.91 10.57
C ARG A 191 -25.45 12.83 11.72
N SER A 192 -26.34 13.71 12.13
CA SER A 192 -26.19 14.45 13.39
C SER A 192 -26.19 13.44 14.54
N SER A 193 -25.21 13.48 15.39
CA SER A 193 -25.11 12.67 16.61
C SER A 193 -26.04 13.22 17.69
#